data_add1d498c202b98d0d13a0589303ab6e
#
_entry.id   add1d498c202b98d0d13a0589303ab6e
#
_cell.length_a   1.000
_cell.length_b   1.000
_cell.length_c   1.000
_cell.angle_alpha   90.00
_cell.angle_beta   90.00
_cell.angle_gamma   90.00
#
_symmetry.space_group_name_H-M   'P 1'
#
loop_
_entity.id
_entity.type
_entity.pdbx_description
1 polymer ?
#
loop_
_entity_poly.entity_id
_entity_poly.type
_entity_poly.pdbx_seq_one_letter_code
_entity_poly.pdbx_strand_id
1 'polypeptide(L)'
;MHNSSSSVNKLLRISVLFFQVVSVLLAAGLTTQDASAQTDEITWASPINLSNSPEATSTDPIVVADPAGIVHLFWAEKVGTAPGNSTDTLMYAQWDGKNWSKPVDIFFSPYSDGNPIVNFPHAVMDERGTIHLIWLSEPNAPSYSLNYSSVPSNQADRVSSWKPRIELADDLTGTIYAIDIAYSPPQTLHVIYARGAPGDAQDKERSVTYIQSTDGGETWSEPMDIHIIYDLERGASNTRLLVEPPNRVYASWTEWDATGNGQAIFFTRSFDGGSSWDSPIKLTERIDDEYERDWNSLVLLGENKLMAMWEGGYRAYRYAMYSEDGGETWSYAVDTFPWLIGENGFAEFARDSSDILHLFICQRIREGEFEREDAGGLYHSVWEGGQRWRDPVLSGGVNPMVNPKVAIYGGNRVMVTWYSSAYLEIMVMSGEIGNTPPIAPVAWPTSSVDVKPTDAPVSLPVDTNQEIQPEQTPTFSASNDPSSTTDQFNSRNLIIIGVFSPFLVTAIFIVFNKRRSRLHH
;
A
#
# COMPACT_ATOMS: atom_id res chain seq x y z
N MET A 1 94.16 -7.99 19.56
CA MET A 1 93.33 -8.20 18.37
C MET A 1 92.38 -9.36 18.57
N HIS A 2 91.36 -9.21 19.43
CA HIS A 2 90.33 -10.26 19.60
C HIS A 2 89.14 -9.55 20.24
N ASN A 3 88.19 -9.00 19.44
CA ASN A 3 86.83 -8.63 19.94
C ASN A 3 85.90 -8.03 18.85
N SER A 4 86.15 -8.23 17.54
CA SER A 4 85.28 -7.65 16.51
C SER A 4 84.34 -8.66 15.81
N SER A 5 84.51 -9.98 15.99
CA SER A 5 83.69 -10.99 15.29
C SER A 5 82.37 -11.35 16.03
N SER A 6 82.32 -11.12 17.34
CA SER A 6 81.13 -11.45 18.17
C SER A 6 79.98 -10.45 18.00
N SER A 7 80.30 -9.16 17.76
CA SER A 7 79.25 -8.11 17.60
C SER A 7 78.56 -8.15 16.26
N VAL A 8 79.27 -8.48 15.17
CA VAL A 8 78.70 -8.61 13.81
C VAL A 8 77.72 -9.79 13.72
N ASN A 9 78.07 -10.93 14.32
CA ASN A 9 77.20 -12.10 14.33
C ASN A 9 75.91 -11.89 15.19
N LYS A 10 75.97 -11.09 16.28
CA LYS A 10 74.76 -10.72 17.02
C LYS A 10 73.86 -9.78 16.24
N LEU A 11 74.40 -8.78 15.58
CA LEU A 11 73.64 -7.85 14.68
C LEU A 11 73.04 -8.58 13.51
N LEU A 12 73.74 -9.53 12.90
CA LEU A 12 73.20 -10.30 11.77
C LEU A 12 72.04 -11.24 12.22
N ARG A 13 72.14 -11.84 13.42
CA ARG A 13 71.05 -12.67 13.95
C ARG A 13 69.83 -11.88 14.34
N ILE A 14 69.97 -10.67 14.89
CA ILE A 14 68.89 -9.78 15.21
C ILE A 14 68.21 -9.24 13.93
N SER A 15 68.96 -8.92 12.90
CA SER A 15 68.41 -8.49 11.59
C SER A 15 67.64 -9.64 10.91
N VAL A 16 68.11 -10.90 10.97
CA VAL A 16 67.41 -12.05 10.37
C VAL A 16 66.15 -12.38 11.16
N LEU A 17 66.17 -12.26 12.50
CA LEU A 17 64.97 -12.47 13.33
C LEU A 17 63.93 -11.38 13.10
N PHE A 18 64.37 -10.12 12.97
CA PHE A 18 63.48 -9.00 12.68
C PHE A 18 62.84 -9.13 11.27
N PHE A 19 63.59 -9.56 10.26
CA PHE A 19 63.05 -9.82 8.92
C PHE A 19 62.07 -11.00 8.92
N GLN A 20 62.31 -12.07 9.69
CA GLN A 20 61.37 -13.18 9.81
C GLN A 20 60.09 -12.81 10.56
N VAL A 21 60.17 -12.01 11.62
CA VAL A 21 58.98 -11.51 12.34
C VAL A 21 58.18 -10.54 11.48
N VAL A 22 58.82 -9.64 10.74
CA VAL A 22 58.16 -8.72 9.81
C VAL A 22 57.55 -9.50 8.63
N SER A 23 58.18 -10.52 8.12
CA SER A 23 57.61 -11.37 7.04
C SER A 23 56.42 -12.19 7.51
N VAL A 24 56.42 -12.69 8.79
CA VAL A 24 55.27 -13.39 9.39
C VAL A 24 54.12 -12.40 9.67
N LEU A 25 54.41 -11.18 10.13
CA LEU A 25 53.40 -10.14 10.33
C LEU A 25 52.83 -9.61 9.00
N LEU A 26 53.64 -9.52 7.94
CA LEU A 26 53.16 -9.18 6.60
C LEU A 26 52.36 -10.32 5.95
N ALA A 27 52.72 -11.58 6.21
CA ALA A 27 51.95 -12.75 5.75
C ALA A 27 50.65 -12.94 6.54
N ALA A 28 50.61 -12.55 7.84
CA ALA A 28 49.37 -12.55 8.63
C ALA A 28 48.47 -11.36 8.34
N GLY A 29 49.03 -10.29 7.76
CA GLY A 29 48.24 -9.09 7.34
C GLY A 29 47.70 -9.19 5.91
N LEU A 30 48.03 -10.24 5.17
CA LEU A 30 47.58 -10.43 3.77
C LEU A 30 46.53 -11.55 3.60
N THR A 31 46.03 -12.11 4.69
CA THR A 31 44.73 -12.75 4.68
C THR A 31 43.68 -11.73 5.11
N THR A 32 43.54 -10.64 4.38
CA THR A 32 42.21 -10.14 4.16
C THR A 32 41.50 -11.27 3.42
N GLN A 33 40.82 -12.16 4.17
CA GLN A 33 39.60 -12.68 3.61
C GLN A 33 38.91 -11.40 3.05
N ASP A 34 38.84 -11.30 1.74
CA ASP A 34 37.71 -10.67 1.14
C ASP A 34 36.53 -11.38 1.79
N ALA A 35 36.01 -10.80 2.88
CA ALA A 35 34.63 -10.96 3.17
C ALA A 35 33.99 -10.45 1.88
N SER A 36 33.67 -11.35 0.97
CA SER A 36 32.77 -11.07 -0.12
C SER A 36 31.66 -10.34 0.60
N ALA A 37 31.49 -9.06 0.30
CA ALA A 37 30.36 -8.32 0.81
C ALA A 37 29.16 -9.22 0.48
N GLN A 38 28.57 -9.78 1.52
CA GLN A 38 27.47 -10.71 1.41
C GLN A 38 26.36 -9.85 0.85
N THR A 39 26.16 -9.93 -0.45
CA THR A 39 25.21 -9.09 -1.14
C THR A 39 23.84 -9.68 -0.85
N ASP A 40 23.01 -8.92 -0.13
CA ASP A 40 21.57 -9.20 0.01
C ASP A 40 20.91 -8.90 -1.35
N GLU A 41 21.53 -9.36 -2.40
CA GLU A 41 21.10 -9.21 -3.78
C GLU A 41 19.87 -10.07 -3.99
N ILE A 42 18.83 -9.46 -4.53
CA ILE A 42 17.61 -10.18 -4.87
C ILE A 42 17.76 -10.75 -6.28
N THR A 43 17.63 -12.07 -6.39
CA THR A 43 17.55 -12.74 -7.68
C THR A 43 16.11 -12.72 -8.17
N TRP A 44 15.82 -11.94 -9.20
CA TRP A 44 14.48 -11.71 -9.71
C TRP A 44 14.07 -12.69 -10.81
N ALA A 45 12.82 -13.16 -10.76
CA ALA A 45 12.15 -13.78 -11.88
C ALA A 45 11.66 -12.72 -12.88
N SER A 46 11.31 -13.14 -14.09
CA SER A 46 10.69 -12.22 -15.06
C SER A 46 9.30 -11.80 -14.60
N PRO A 47 8.90 -10.52 -14.82
CA PRO A 47 7.55 -10.08 -14.56
C PRO A 47 6.51 -10.85 -15.39
N ILE A 48 5.33 -11.05 -14.81
CA ILE A 48 4.17 -11.63 -15.50
C ILE A 48 2.96 -10.71 -15.39
N ASN A 49 2.11 -10.71 -16.39
CA ASN A 49 0.79 -10.11 -16.36
C ASN A 49 -0.17 -11.08 -15.64
N LEU A 50 -0.61 -10.71 -14.43
CA LEU A 50 -1.45 -11.59 -13.63
C LEU A 50 -2.93 -11.40 -13.91
N SER A 51 -3.40 -10.16 -14.03
CA SER A 51 -4.81 -9.89 -14.31
C SER A 51 -5.22 -10.42 -15.68
N ASN A 52 -4.38 -10.18 -16.70
CA ASN A 52 -4.59 -10.64 -18.07
C ASN A 52 -6.04 -10.43 -18.55
N SER A 53 -6.54 -9.21 -18.33
CA SER A 53 -7.93 -8.79 -18.57
C SER A 53 -8.01 -7.73 -19.68
N PRO A 54 -7.78 -8.09 -20.96
CA PRO A 54 -7.64 -7.11 -22.05
C PRO A 54 -8.89 -6.27 -22.32
N GLU A 55 -10.05 -6.70 -21.84
CA GLU A 55 -11.33 -5.99 -21.98
C GLU A 55 -11.68 -5.17 -20.74
N ALA A 56 -10.79 -5.13 -19.74
CA ALA A 56 -10.98 -4.44 -18.47
C ALA A 56 -9.80 -3.50 -18.16
N THR A 57 -9.93 -2.75 -17.09
CA THR A 57 -8.83 -1.98 -16.48
C THR A 57 -8.63 -2.49 -15.06
N SER A 58 -7.45 -3.00 -14.77
CA SER A 58 -7.09 -3.49 -13.44
C SER A 58 -6.19 -2.46 -12.74
N THR A 59 -6.53 -2.07 -11.51
CA THR A 59 -5.83 -1.01 -10.74
C THR A 59 -5.66 -1.38 -9.27
N ASP A 60 -4.88 -0.58 -8.55
CA ASP A 60 -4.76 -0.56 -7.10
C ASP A 60 -4.44 -1.93 -6.47
N PRO A 61 -3.38 -2.61 -6.90
CA PRO A 61 -3.04 -3.89 -6.30
C PRO A 61 -2.59 -3.73 -4.86
N ILE A 62 -2.94 -4.70 -4.00
CA ILE A 62 -2.39 -4.87 -2.66
C ILE A 62 -2.00 -6.33 -2.44
N VAL A 63 -0.88 -6.55 -1.78
CA VAL A 63 -0.34 -7.89 -1.52
C VAL A 63 -0.09 -8.09 -0.04
N VAL A 64 -0.49 -9.25 0.48
CA VAL A 64 -0.17 -9.72 1.83
C VAL A 64 0.33 -11.16 1.77
N ALA A 65 1.23 -11.50 2.67
CA ALA A 65 1.80 -12.85 2.77
C ALA A 65 1.38 -13.50 4.08
N ASP A 66 1.09 -14.79 4.03
CA ASP A 66 0.75 -15.55 5.21
C ASP A 66 1.95 -16.37 5.75
N PRO A 67 1.95 -16.80 7.03
CA PRO A 67 2.98 -17.65 7.60
C PRO A 67 3.07 -19.05 6.96
N ALA A 68 2.07 -19.48 6.20
CA ALA A 68 2.16 -20.70 5.41
C ALA A 68 2.96 -20.51 4.10
N GLY A 69 3.38 -19.27 3.81
CA GLY A 69 4.15 -18.92 2.63
C GLY A 69 3.29 -18.72 1.38
N ILE A 70 1.97 -18.57 1.56
CA ILE A 70 1.05 -18.18 0.51
C ILE A 70 1.05 -16.66 0.41
N VAL A 71 1.01 -16.16 -0.82
CA VAL A 71 0.84 -14.73 -1.07
C VAL A 71 -0.56 -14.49 -1.64
N HIS A 72 -1.25 -13.54 -1.04
CA HIS A 72 -2.61 -13.14 -1.39
C HIS A 72 -2.56 -11.77 -2.06
N LEU A 73 -3.11 -11.67 -3.25
CA LEU A 73 -3.13 -10.44 -4.03
C LEU A 73 -4.56 -10.06 -4.35
N PHE A 74 -4.89 -8.78 -4.11
CA PHE A 74 -6.18 -8.17 -4.39
C PHE A 74 -5.97 -6.99 -5.33
N TRP A 75 -6.95 -6.72 -6.19
CA TRP A 75 -6.96 -5.53 -7.03
C TRP A 75 -8.38 -5.15 -7.42
N ALA A 76 -8.55 -3.92 -7.84
CA ALA A 76 -9.79 -3.46 -8.43
C ALA A 76 -9.79 -3.74 -9.93
N GLU A 77 -10.91 -4.23 -10.46
CA GLU A 77 -11.07 -4.44 -11.90
C GLU A 77 -12.36 -3.79 -12.38
N LYS A 78 -12.24 -2.97 -13.42
CA LYS A 78 -13.34 -2.28 -14.07
C LYS A 78 -13.61 -2.91 -15.43
N VAL A 79 -14.78 -3.50 -15.58
CA VAL A 79 -15.22 -4.14 -16.84
C VAL A 79 -16.20 -3.21 -17.55
N GLY A 80 -15.88 -2.86 -18.80
CA GLY A 80 -16.72 -2.01 -19.65
C GLY A 80 -16.37 -0.51 -19.57
N THR A 81 -16.72 0.19 -20.64
CA THR A 81 -16.34 1.61 -20.84
C THR A 81 -17.53 2.56 -20.86
N ALA A 82 -18.76 2.04 -20.86
CA ALA A 82 -19.96 2.86 -20.98
C ALA A 82 -20.57 3.15 -19.61
N PRO A 83 -20.96 4.40 -19.33
CA PRO A 83 -21.73 4.73 -18.14
C PRO A 83 -22.98 3.84 -18.03
N GLY A 84 -23.17 3.20 -16.88
CA GLY A 84 -24.31 2.29 -16.64
C GLY A 84 -24.11 0.84 -17.09
N ASN A 85 -22.98 0.50 -17.75
CA ASN A 85 -22.63 -0.85 -18.16
C ASN A 85 -21.26 -1.32 -17.63
N SER A 86 -20.63 -0.57 -16.74
CA SER A 86 -19.41 -1.02 -16.07
C SER A 86 -19.78 -1.73 -14.77
N THR A 87 -19.19 -2.89 -14.55
CA THR A 87 -19.24 -3.59 -13.27
C THR A 87 -17.85 -3.58 -12.69
N ASP A 88 -17.66 -2.80 -11.62
CA ASP A 88 -16.40 -2.84 -10.89
C ASP A 88 -16.45 -3.94 -9.85
N THR A 89 -15.36 -4.66 -9.71
CA THR A 89 -15.23 -5.78 -8.79
C THR A 89 -13.87 -5.78 -8.12
N LEU A 90 -13.79 -6.35 -6.92
CA LEU A 90 -12.53 -6.75 -6.33
C LEU A 90 -12.18 -8.16 -6.80
N MET A 91 -10.99 -8.26 -7.37
CA MET A 91 -10.38 -9.50 -7.79
C MET A 91 -9.42 -10.03 -6.75
N TYR A 92 -9.25 -11.32 -6.73
CA TYR A 92 -8.32 -12.03 -5.87
C TYR A 92 -7.59 -13.13 -6.62
N ALA A 93 -6.30 -13.28 -6.34
CA ALA A 93 -5.49 -14.44 -6.70
C ALA A 93 -4.50 -14.77 -5.60
N GLN A 94 -4.06 -16.03 -5.52
CA GLN A 94 -3.06 -16.48 -4.57
C GLN A 94 -1.89 -17.20 -5.26
N TRP A 95 -0.70 -17.02 -4.67
CA TRP A 95 0.53 -17.70 -5.05
C TRP A 95 0.87 -18.78 -4.03
N ASP A 96 0.97 -20.02 -4.45
CA ASP A 96 1.25 -21.19 -3.58
C ASP A 96 2.75 -21.49 -3.40
N GLY A 97 3.61 -20.59 -3.82
CA GLY A 97 5.06 -20.78 -3.89
C GLY A 97 5.57 -21.28 -5.23
N LYS A 98 4.67 -21.66 -6.16
CA LYS A 98 5.00 -22.17 -7.50
C LYS A 98 4.10 -21.61 -8.59
N ASN A 99 2.81 -21.50 -8.33
CA ASN A 99 1.80 -21.16 -9.31
C ASN A 99 0.82 -20.13 -8.73
N TRP A 100 0.35 -19.23 -9.58
CA TRP A 100 -0.81 -18.40 -9.29
C TRP A 100 -2.09 -19.18 -9.50
N SER A 101 -3.06 -18.99 -8.63
CA SER A 101 -4.45 -19.39 -8.89
C SER A 101 -5.02 -18.60 -10.06
N LYS A 102 -6.13 -19.07 -10.62
CA LYS A 102 -6.93 -18.21 -11.48
C LYS A 102 -7.52 -17.08 -10.66
N PRO A 103 -7.56 -15.83 -11.19
CA PRO A 103 -8.29 -14.75 -10.57
C PRO A 103 -9.78 -15.10 -10.36
N VAL A 104 -10.32 -14.65 -9.21
CA VAL A 104 -11.74 -14.78 -8.88
C VAL A 104 -12.29 -13.44 -8.42
N ASP A 105 -13.52 -13.14 -8.79
CA ASP A 105 -14.27 -12.00 -8.27
C ASP A 105 -14.70 -12.28 -6.83
N ILE A 106 -14.33 -11.44 -5.88
CA ILE A 106 -14.71 -11.63 -4.49
C ILE A 106 -15.81 -10.68 -4.02
N PHE A 107 -15.83 -9.44 -4.49
CA PHE A 107 -16.86 -8.46 -4.21
C PHE A 107 -17.20 -7.64 -5.45
N PHE A 108 -18.49 -7.49 -5.70
CA PHE A 108 -19.02 -6.56 -6.68
C PHE A 108 -19.48 -5.28 -6.01
N SER A 109 -19.46 -4.18 -6.75
CA SER A 109 -20.10 -2.96 -6.29
C SER A 109 -21.58 -3.25 -5.96
N PRO A 110 -22.07 -2.86 -4.77
CA PRO A 110 -23.46 -3.05 -4.39
C PRO A 110 -24.42 -2.09 -5.12
N TYR A 111 -23.88 -1.13 -5.86
CA TYR A 111 -24.63 -0.04 -6.47
C TYR A 111 -24.82 -0.30 -7.96
N SER A 112 -26.08 -0.42 -8.37
CA SER A 112 -26.46 -0.71 -9.76
C SER A 112 -26.71 0.54 -10.60
N ASP A 113 -26.81 1.70 -9.97
CA ASP A 113 -27.23 2.93 -10.63
C ASP A 113 -26.05 3.92 -10.74
N GLY A 114 -25.53 4.14 -11.92
CA GLY A 114 -24.51 5.14 -12.18
C GLY A 114 -23.14 4.58 -12.52
N ASN A 115 -22.12 4.88 -11.74
CA ASN A 115 -20.76 4.38 -11.86
C ASN A 115 -20.43 3.50 -10.64
N PRO A 116 -20.72 2.20 -10.66
CA PRO A 116 -20.32 1.35 -9.56
C PRO A 116 -18.78 1.29 -9.53
N ILE A 117 -18.18 1.98 -8.56
CA ILE A 117 -16.74 1.98 -8.34
C ILE A 117 -16.42 1.06 -7.17
N VAL A 118 -15.42 0.21 -7.36
CA VAL A 118 -14.75 -0.54 -6.30
C VAL A 118 -13.26 -0.34 -6.51
N ASN A 119 -12.59 0.31 -5.56
CA ASN A 119 -11.17 0.61 -5.68
C ASN A 119 -10.46 0.75 -4.33
N PHE A 120 -9.16 0.97 -4.37
CA PHE A 120 -8.26 1.17 -3.26
C PHE A 120 -8.38 0.09 -2.17
N PRO A 121 -8.27 -1.22 -2.50
CA PRO A 121 -8.23 -2.25 -1.48
C PRO A 121 -7.00 -2.10 -0.61
N HIS A 122 -7.16 -2.26 0.71
CA HIS A 122 -6.09 -2.41 1.69
C HIS A 122 -6.33 -3.65 2.53
N ALA A 123 -5.28 -4.40 2.84
CA ALA A 123 -5.42 -5.66 3.55
C ALA A 123 -4.31 -5.84 4.59
N VAL A 124 -4.67 -6.46 5.70
CA VAL A 124 -3.73 -6.96 6.70
C VAL A 124 -4.09 -8.39 7.08
N MET A 125 -3.14 -9.09 7.67
CA MET A 125 -3.35 -10.45 8.18
C MET A 125 -3.15 -10.47 9.69
N ASP A 126 -4.04 -11.13 10.40
CA ASP A 126 -3.90 -11.38 11.83
C ASP A 126 -3.05 -12.62 12.13
N GLU A 127 -2.71 -12.83 13.41
CA GLU A 127 -1.93 -13.98 13.86
C GLU A 127 -2.64 -15.33 13.71
N ARG A 128 -3.96 -15.31 13.48
CA ARG A 128 -4.78 -16.52 13.28
C ARG A 128 -4.90 -16.90 11.81
N GLY A 129 -4.29 -16.09 10.93
CA GLY A 129 -4.38 -16.25 9.50
C GLY A 129 -5.69 -15.78 8.90
N THR A 130 -6.32 -14.81 9.52
CA THR A 130 -7.46 -14.12 8.94
C THR A 130 -6.98 -12.92 8.12
N ILE A 131 -7.42 -12.84 6.89
CA ILE A 131 -7.27 -11.66 6.05
C ILE A 131 -8.39 -10.69 6.41
N HIS A 132 -8.02 -9.46 6.74
CA HIS A 132 -8.92 -8.33 6.93
C HIS A 132 -8.73 -7.38 5.77
N LEU A 133 -9.81 -7.10 5.04
CA LEU A 133 -9.80 -6.32 3.80
C LEU A 133 -10.73 -5.13 3.93
N ILE A 134 -10.25 -3.94 3.59
CA ILE A 134 -11.05 -2.74 3.42
C ILE A 134 -10.96 -2.25 1.97
N TRP A 135 -11.99 -1.57 1.50
CA TRP A 135 -12.03 -0.97 0.16
C TRP A 135 -13.05 0.15 0.06
N LEU A 136 -12.92 0.97 -0.97
CA LEU A 136 -13.90 2.00 -1.29
C LEU A 136 -14.90 1.52 -2.34
N SER A 137 -16.17 1.89 -2.15
CA SER A 137 -17.21 1.79 -3.16
C SER A 137 -17.89 3.14 -3.35
N GLU A 138 -18.26 3.50 -4.56
CA GLU A 138 -18.99 4.73 -4.84
C GLU A 138 -20.48 4.43 -5.00
N PRO A 139 -21.33 4.83 -4.04
CA PRO A 139 -22.78 4.68 -4.16
C PRO A 139 -23.40 5.72 -5.07
N ASN A 140 -22.98 6.96 -4.92
CA ASN A 140 -23.43 8.10 -5.73
C ASN A 140 -22.31 9.15 -5.72
N ALA A 141 -21.73 9.45 -6.88
CA ALA A 141 -20.72 10.49 -6.94
C ALA A 141 -21.24 11.82 -6.32
N PRO A 142 -20.48 12.50 -5.48
CA PRO A 142 -19.06 12.28 -5.17
C PRO A 142 -18.78 11.53 -3.85
N SER A 143 -19.72 10.77 -3.30
CA SER A 143 -19.57 10.11 -2.00
C SER A 143 -19.08 8.66 -2.16
N TYR A 144 -18.12 8.26 -1.32
CA TYR A 144 -17.63 6.89 -1.21
C TYR A 144 -18.04 6.26 0.11
N SER A 145 -18.30 4.95 0.07
CA SER A 145 -18.43 4.12 1.25
C SER A 145 -17.14 3.37 1.53
N LEU A 146 -16.70 3.37 2.78
CA LEU A 146 -15.64 2.52 3.27
C LEU A 146 -16.22 1.18 3.70
N ASN A 147 -15.73 0.11 3.15
CA ASN A 147 -16.23 -1.24 3.36
C ASN A 147 -15.17 -2.12 4.01
N TYR A 148 -15.62 -3.13 4.73
CA TYR A 148 -14.80 -4.14 5.38
C TYR A 148 -15.38 -5.54 5.19
N SER A 149 -14.49 -6.53 5.05
CA SER A 149 -14.80 -7.94 5.18
C SER A 149 -13.57 -8.72 5.63
N SER A 150 -13.77 -9.96 6.04
CA SER A 150 -12.68 -10.84 6.45
C SER A 150 -12.92 -12.29 6.03
N VAL A 151 -11.81 -13.05 5.94
CA VAL A 151 -11.83 -14.46 5.55
C VAL A 151 -10.60 -15.17 6.13
N PRO A 152 -10.70 -16.45 6.55
CA PRO A 152 -9.50 -17.26 6.78
C PRO A 152 -8.68 -17.37 5.50
N SER A 153 -7.37 -17.16 5.57
CA SER A 153 -6.48 -17.09 4.40
C SER A 153 -6.57 -18.33 3.51
N ASN A 154 -6.70 -19.51 4.12
CA ASN A 154 -6.84 -20.80 3.41
C ASN A 154 -8.20 -21.00 2.72
N GLN A 155 -9.08 -20.02 2.75
CA GLN A 155 -10.40 -20.04 2.12
C GLN A 155 -10.68 -18.79 1.28
N ALA A 156 -9.68 -17.93 1.11
CA ALA A 156 -9.85 -16.64 0.44
C ALA A 156 -10.22 -16.77 -1.05
N ASP A 157 -9.93 -17.91 -1.67
CA ASP A 157 -10.33 -18.28 -3.02
C ASP A 157 -11.83 -18.66 -3.16
N ARG A 158 -12.55 -18.77 -2.04
CA ARG A 158 -13.96 -19.13 -2.00
C ARG A 158 -14.81 -17.93 -1.61
N VAL A 159 -15.50 -17.36 -2.57
CA VAL A 159 -16.37 -16.18 -2.36
C VAL A 159 -17.35 -16.38 -1.20
N SER A 160 -17.94 -17.58 -1.05
CA SER A 160 -18.87 -17.89 0.03
C SER A 160 -18.24 -17.98 1.43
N SER A 161 -16.90 -17.98 1.54
CA SER A 161 -16.21 -18.02 2.82
C SER A 161 -15.93 -16.63 3.38
N TRP A 162 -16.03 -15.59 2.55
CA TRP A 162 -15.90 -14.21 3.00
C TRP A 162 -17.10 -13.83 3.87
N LYS A 163 -16.85 -13.16 4.98
CA LYS A 163 -17.92 -12.61 5.79
C LYS A 163 -18.72 -11.58 4.99
N PRO A 164 -20.01 -11.40 5.33
CA PRO A 164 -20.80 -10.32 4.73
C PRO A 164 -20.10 -8.97 4.89
N ARG A 165 -20.17 -8.14 3.84
CA ARG A 165 -19.65 -6.79 3.84
C ARG A 165 -20.24 -5.96 4.99
N ILE A 166 -19.40 -5.25 5.72
CA ILE A 166 -19.77 -4.22 6.69
C ILE A 166 -19.40 -2.86 6.08
N GLU A 167 -20.32 -1.92 6.07
CA GLU A 167 -20.06 -0.52 5.73
C GLU A 167 -19.61 0.21 6.98
N LEU A 168 -18.35 0.69 6.98
CA LEU A 168 -17.74 1.36 8.13
C LEU A 168 -18.01 2.87 8.13
N ALA A 169 -18.14 3.46 6.95
CA ALA A 169 -18.49 4.86 6.73
C ALA A 169 -19.06 5.04 5.32
N ASP A 170 -19.90 6.05 5.12
CA ASP A 170 -20.61 6.35 3.86
C ASP A 170 -20.44 7.81 3.38
N ASP A 171 -19.59 8.57 4.06
CA ASP A 171 -19.45 10.01 3.90
C ASP A 171 -18.08 10.48 3.37
N LEU A 172 -17.28 9.57 2.82
CA LEU A 172 -16.00 9.92 2.20
C LEU A 172 -16.25 10.64 0.87
N THR A 173 -15.64 11.79 0.67
CA THR A 173 -15.78 12.55 -0.57
C THR A 173 -14.45 12.80 -1.24
N GLY A 174 -14.34 12.38 -2.49
CA GLY A 174 -13.35 12.84 -3.48
C GLY A 174 -11.88 12.56 -3.17
N THR A 175 -11.57 11.71 -2.19
CA THR A 175 -10.19 11.46 -1.76
C THR A 175 -9.64 10.16 -2.33
N ILE A 176 -8.51 10.25 -3.02
CA ILE A 176 -7.72 9.10 -3.49
C ILE A 176 -6.73 8.70 -2.40
N TYR A 177 -6.45 7.38 -2.27
CA TYR A 177 -5.48 6.83 -1.29
C TYR A 177 -5.71 7.29 0.16
N ALA A 178 -6.97 7.49 0.52
CA ALA A 178 -7.37 8.10 1.78
C ALA A 178 -7.81 7.09 2.84
N ILE A 179 -7.42 5.83 2.71
CA ILE A 179 -7.72 4.76 3.67
C ILE A 179 -6.48 3.94 3.96
N ASP A 180 -6.38 3.43 5.18
CA ASP A 180 -5.38 2.43 5.54
C ASP A 180 -5.87 1.56 6.70
N ILE A 181 -5.35 0.34 6.82
CA ILE A 181 -5.66 -0.61 7.89
C ILE A 181 -4.38 -1.19 8.46
N ALA A 182 -4.32 -1.30 9.79
CA ALA A 182 -3.24 -1.93 10.51
C ALA A 182 -3.78 -2.92 11.57
N TYR A 183 -2.95 -3.87 11.96
CA TYR A 183 -3.29 -4.90 12.95
C TYR A 183 -2.37 -4.83 14.15
N SER A 184 -2.96 -4.89 15.34
CA SER A 184 -2.28 -5.07 16.63
C SER A 184 -2.69 -6.38 17.27
N PRO A 185 -1.74 -7.25 17.65
CA PRO A 185 -2.06 -8.43 18.44
C PRO A 185 -2.78 -8.10 19.77
N PRO A 186 -3.69 -8.97 20.24
CA PRO A 186 -4.06 -10.25 19.64
C PRO A 186 -5.21 -10.21 18.64
N GLN A 187 -5.93 -9.10 18.46
CA GLN A 187 -7.10 -9.01 17.58
C GLN A 187 -7.61 -7.60 17.31
N THR A 188 -6.78 -6.58 17.55
CA THR A 188 -7.19 -5.19 17.31
C THR A 188 -6.88 -4.79 15.87
N LEU A 189 -7.89 -4.25 15.20
CA LEU A 189 -7.78 -3.62 13.90
C LEU A 189 -7.89 -2.11 14.05
N HIS A 190 -7.05 -1.40 13.36
CA HIS A 190 -7.01 0.05 13.29
C HIS A 190 -7.30 0.46 11.86
N VAL A 191 -8.22 1.37 11.64
CA VAL A 191 -8.53 1.93 10.32
C VAL A 191 -8.50 3.44 10.39
N ILE A 192 -7.84 4.06 9.44
CA ILE A 192 -7.80 5.49 9.23
C ILE A 192 -8.41 5.81 7.86
N TYR A 193 -9.16 6.90 7.80
CA TYR A 193 -9.68 7.39 6.54
C TYR A 193 -9.84 8.91 6.54
N ALA A 194 -9.83 9.52 5.38
CA ALA A 194 -10.06 10.95 5.22
C ALA A 194 -11.47 11.23 4.71
N ARG A 195 -12.09 12.29 5.26
CA ARG A 195 -13.37 12.83 4.84
C ARG A 195 -13.19 14.21 4.22
N GLY A 196 -13.95 14.48 3.18
CA GLY A 196 -13.96 15.78 2.51
C GLY A 196 -12.74 16.04 1.64
N ALA A 197 -12.99 16.36 0.36
CA ALA A 197 -11.98 16.80 -0.58
C ALA A 197 -11.81 18.31 -0.56
N PRO A 198 -10.66 18.85 -0.99
CA PRO A 198 -10.51 20.28 -1.21
C PRO A 198 -11.55 20.81 -2.19
N GLY A 199 -12.14 21.98 -1.89
CA GLY A 199 -13.14 22.59 -2.74
C GLY A 199 -14.54 21.98 -2.70
N ASP A 200 -14.77 20.97 -1.86
CA ASP A 200 -16.12 20.43 -1.62
C ASP A 200 -17.03 21.46 -0.95
N ALA A 201 -18.37 21.22 -1.10
CA ALA A 201 -19.38 22.09 -0.52
C ALA A 201 -19.10 22.43 0.95
N GLN A 202 -19.30 23.67 1.30
CA GLN A 202 -18.86 24.29 2.56
C GLN A 202 -19.45 23.66 3.84
N ASP A 203 -20.41 22.78 3.70
CA ASP A 203 -21.16 22.19 4.83
C ASP A 203 -20.63 20.83 5.31
N LYS A 204 -19.57 20.32 4.68
CA LYS A 204 -18.97 19.03 5.05
C LYS A 204 -17.68 19.23 5.83
N GLU A 205 -17.62 18.61 6.98
CA GLU A 205 -16.38 18.53 7.76
C GLU A 205 -15.32 17.80 6.97
N ARG A 206 -14.12 18.37 6.95
CA ARG A 206 -12.93 17.75 6.42
C ARG A 206 -12.10 17.26 7.58
N SER A 207 -11.86 15.98 7.61
CA SER A 207 -11.15 15.39 8.73
C SER A 207 -10.32 14.17 8.30
N VAL A 208 -9.37 13.85 9.15
CA VAL A 208 -8.76 12.53 9.21
C VAL A 208 -9.41 11.81 10.38
N THR A 209 -10.07 10.70 10.09
CA THR A 209 -10.92 9.98 11.02
C THR A 209 -10.34 8.59 11.29
N TYR A 210 -10.44 8.15 12.52
CA TYR A 210 -9.97 6.87 12.99
C TYR A 210 -11.13 6.06 13.58
N ILE A 211 -11.12 4.75 13.33
CA ILE A 211 -12.00 3.76 13.97
C ILE A 211 -11.16 2.53 14.32
N GLN A 212 -11.63 1.76 15.30
CA GLN A 212 -10.99 0.51 15.68
C GLN A 212 -11.99 -0.59 15.98
N SER A 213 -11.55 -1.82 15.80
CA SER A 213 -12.19 -3.01 16.32
C SER A 213 -11.24 -3.70 17.29
N THR A 214 -11.74 -4.12 18.45
CA THR A 214 -10.95 -4.86 19.45
C THR A 214 -11.31 -6.34 19.52
N ASP A 215 -12.13 -6.81 18.60
CA ASP A 215 -12.68 -8.17 18.56
C ASP A 215 -12.48 -8.87 17.19
N GLY A 216 -11.50 -8.40 16.41
CA GLY A 216 -11.16 -9.00 15.12
C GLY A 216 -12.14 -8.64 14.01
N GLY A 217 -12.74 -7.46 14.07
CA GLY A 217 -13.64 -6.92 13.04
C GLY A 217 -15.10 -7.32 13.19
N GLU A 218 -15.51 -7.88 14.35
CA GLU A 218 -16.92 -8.20 14.61
C GLU A 218 -17.71 -6.94 14.96
N THR A 219 -17.12 -6.05 15.76
CA THR A 219 -17.69 -4.74 16.10
C THR A 219 -16.66 -3.64 15.95
N TRP A 220 -17.13 -2.42 15.70
CA TRP A 220 -16.29 -1.25 15.45
C TRP A 220 -16.69 -0.10 16.38
N SER A 221 -15.70 0.72 16.74
CA SER A 221 -15.93 1.92 17.54
C SER A 221 -16.69 2.97 16.74
N GLU A 222 -17.25 3.96 17.45
CA GLU A 222 -17.68 5.21 16.81
C GLU A 222 -16.48 5.91 16.17
N PRO A 223 -16.67 6.60 15.03
CA PRO A 223 -15.63 7.39 14.37
C PRO A 223 -15.08 8.49 15.30
N MET A 224 -13.76 8.66 15.29
CA MET A 224 -13.04 9.70 16.02
C MET A 224 -12.23 10.55 15.04
N ASP A 225 -12.50 11.84 14.95
CA ASP A 225 -11.70 12.77 14.18
C ASP A 225 -10.39 13.06 14.91
N ILE A 226 -9.29 12.56 14.38
CA ILE A 226 -7.94 12.79 14.91
C ILE A 226 -7.31 14.08 14.37
N HIS A 227 -7.89 14.63 13.29
CA HIS A 227 -7.54 15.94 12.74
C HIS A 227 -8.73 16.54 11.99
N ILE A 228 -9.00 17.83 12.25
CA ILE A 228 -10.00 18.61 11.50
C ILE A 228 -9.27 19.63 10.63
N ILE A 229 -9.60 19.66 9.34
CA ILE A 229 -8.98 20.54 8.36
C ILE A 229 -9.89 21.76 8.17
N TYR A 230 -9.52 22.89 8.73
CA TYR A 230 -10.29 24.12 8.68
C TYR A 230 -10.10 24.92 7.37
N ASP A 231 -9.03 24.66 6.63
CA ASP A 231 -8.78 25.29 5.34
C ASP A 231 -9.65 24.62 4.26
N LEU A 232 -10.59 25.39 3.71
CA LEU A 232 -11.54 24.91 2.70
C LEU A 232 -10.89 24.54 1.37
N GLU A 233 -9.69 25.05 1.12
CA GLU A 233 -8.93 24.75 -0.10
C GLU A 233 -8.03 23.51 0.08
N ARG A 234 -8.09 22.86 1.24
CA ARG A 234 -7.28 21.66 1.56
C ARG A 234 -8.15 20.47 1.95
N GLY A 235 -7.65 19.27 1.67
CA GLY A 235 -8.18 17.99 2.13
C GLY A 235 -7.06 17.02 2.42
N ALA A 236 -7.33 15.92 3.11
CA ALA A 236 -6.34 14.89 3.40
C ALA A 236 -6.37 13.77 2.37
N SER A 237 -5.21 13.18 2.13
CA SER A 237 -4.98 12.00 1.30
C SER A 237 -3.75 11.23 1.77
N ASN A 238 -3.44 10.12 1.12
CA ASN A 238 -2.25 9.32 1.42
C ASN A 238 -2.13 8.97 2.91
N THR A 239 -3.24 8.59 3.54
CA THR A 239 -3.26 8.19 4.95
C THR A 239 -2.46 6.92 5.17
N ARG A 240 -1.69 6.86 6.27
CA ARG A 240 -0.89 5.71 6.67
C ARG A 240 -1.04 5.43 8.15
N LEU A 241 -1.15 4.15 8.47
CA LEU A 241 -1.08 3.62 9.82
C LEU A 241 0.16 2.75 10.01
N LEU A 242 0.75 2.85 11.19
CA LEU A 242 1.84 2.01 11.62
C LEU A 242 1.60 1.62 13.07
N VAL A 243 1.79 0.35 13.39
CA VAL A 243 1.59 -0.18 14.74
C VAL A 243 2.91 -0.63 15.33
N GLU A 244 3.17 -0.22 16.56
CA GLU A 244 4.25 -0.73 17.39
C GLU A 244 3.65 -1.34 18.66
N PRO A 245 3.59 -2.68 18.74
CA PRO A 245 3.06 -3.36 19.92
C PRO A 245 3.77 -2.95 21.22
N PRO A 246 3.08 -2.93 22.39
CA PRO A 246 1.72 -3.43 22.53
C PRO A 246 0.62 -2.39 22.25
N ASN A 247 0.88 -1.09 22.38
CA ASN A 247 -0.18 -0.08 22.43
C ASN A 247 0.12 1.19 21.65
N ARG A 248 1.18 1.25 20.85
CA ARG A 248 1.51 2.44 20.07
C ARG A 248 0.94 2.33 18.67
N VAL A 249 0.27 3.39 18.26
CA VAL A 249 -0.25 3.54 16.90
C VAL A 249 0.21 4.91 16.38
N TYR A 250 0.72 4.91 15.19
CA TYR A 250 1.20 6.10 14.50
C TYR A 250 0.38 6.32 13.24
N ALA A 251 0.08 7.57 12.95
CA ALA A 251 -0.63 7.95 11.73
C ALA A 251 0.07 9.10 11.02
N SER A 252 0.05 9.06 9.69
CA SER A 252 0.48 10.19 8.87
C SER A 252 -0.42 10.36 7.65
N TRP A 253 -0.46 11.56 7.12
CA TRP A 253 -1.21 11.88 5.90
C TRP A 253 -0.60 13.08 5.20
N THR A 254 -1.00 13.26 3.95
CA THR A 254 -0.70 14.44 3.16
C THR A 254 -1.92 15.33 3.10
N GLU A 255 -1.78 16.63 3.35
CA GLU A 255 -2.79 17.61 2.96
C GLU A 255 -2.57 18.05 1.52
N TRP A 256 -3.62 17.96 0.72
CA TRP A 256 -3.65 18.36 -0.69
C TRP A 256 -4.44 19.65 -0.88
N ASP A 257 -4.07 20.42 -1.90
CA ASP A 257 -4.90 21.54 -2.39
C ASP A 257 -5.96 21.06 -3.39
N ALA A 258 -6.83 21.99 -3.81
CA ALA A 258 -7.91 21.71 -4.76
C ALA A 258 -7.44 21.26 -6.16
N THR A 259 -6.15 21.37 -6.46
CA THR A 259 -5.55 20.91 -7.72
C THR A 259 -4.93 19.51 -7.60
N GLY A 260 -4.99 18.90 -6.41
CA GLY A 260 -4.43 17.58 -6.12
C GLY A 260 -2.93 17.60 -5.85
N ASN A 261 -2.35 18.75 -5.51
CA ASN A 261 -0.93 18.86 -5.17
C ASN A 261 -0.74 18.76 -3.66
N GLY A 262 0.20 17.92 -3.22
CA GLY A 262 0.57 17.79 -1.83
C GLY A 262 1.19 19.06 -1.25
N GLN A 263 0.63 19.54 -0.14
CA GLN A 263 1.02 20.80 0.48
C GLN A 263 1.83 20.59 1.76
N ALA A 264 1.43 19.61 2.58
CA ALA A 264 2.07 19.35 3.86
C ALA A 264 1.89 17.88 4.27
N ILE A 265 2.85 17.37 5.02
CA ILE A 265 2.77 16.05 5.63
C ILE A 265 2.60 16.23 7.13
N PHE A 266 1.60 15.56 7.66
CA PHE A 266 1.28 15.54 9.08
C PHE A 266 1.54 14.16 9.68
N PHE A 267 1.77 14.17 10.98
CA PHE A 267 1.99 12.99 11.79
C PHE A 267 1.30 13.15 13.14
N THR A 268 0.75 12.06 13.66
CA THR A 268 0.28 11.95 15.04
C THR A 268 0.51 10.55 15.58
N ARG A 269 0.30 10.37 16.89
CA ARG A 269 0.53 9.12 17.58
C ARG A 269 -0.44 8.91 18.73
N SER A 270 -0.64 7.65 19.06
CA SER A 270 -1.38 7.17 20.23
C SER A 270 -0.49 6.24 21.05
N PHE A 271 -0.58 6.31 22.38
CA PHE A 271 0.12 5.44 23.31
C PHE A 271 -0.81 4.48 24.07
N ASP A 272 -2.09 4.52 23.76
CA ASP A 272 -3.14 3.75 24.42
C ASP A 272 -3.98 2.90 23.43
N GLY A 273 -3.34 2.49 22.33
CA GLY A 273 -3.95 1.62 21.34
C GLY A 273 -5.01 2.32 20.48
N GLY A 274 -4.89 3.63 20.28
CA GLY A 274 -5.83 4.42 19.47
C GLY A 274 -7.00 5.01 20.26
N SER A 275 -7.05 4.83 21.59
CA SER A 275 -8.13 5.39 22.42
C SER A 275 -8.04 6.90 22.56
N SER A 276 -6.82 7.45 22.50
CA SER A 276 -6.56 8.90 22.40
C SER A 276 -5.36 9.17 21.53
N TRP A 277 -5.27 10.38 20.98
CA TRP A 277 -4.23 10.80 20.04
C TRP A 277 -3.62 12.13 20.46
N ASP A 278 -2.31 12.25 20.29
CA ASP A 278 -1.62 13.53 20.43
C ASP A 278 -2.09 14.52 19.35
N SER A 279 -1.94 15.82 19.63
CA SER A 279 -2.19 16.82 18.59
C SER A 279 -1.27 16.61 17.41
N PRO A 280 -1.77 16.60 16.17
CA PRO A 280 -0.94 16.40 15.00
C PRO A 280 0.16 17.44 14.86
N ILE A 281 1.34 17.01 14.47
CA ILE A 281 2.47 17.86 14.12
C ILE A 281 2.66 17.87 12.59
N LYS A 282 3.04 19.02 12.07
CA LYS A 282 3.40 19.18 10.67
C LYS A 282 4.86 18.81 10.49
N LEU A 283 5.17 17.72 9.81
CA LEU A 283 6.56 17.30 9.54
C LEU A 283 7.21 18.20 8.49
N THR A 284 6.47 18.52 7.44
CA THR A 284 6.96 19.37 6.36
C THR A 284 5.81 20.12 5.72
N GLU A 285 6.11 21.25 5.11
CA GLU A 285 5.17 22.08 4.37
C GLU A 285 5.83 22.61 3.10
N ARG A 286 5.04 22.74 2.05
CA ARG A 286 5.45 23.44 0.84
C ARG A 286 5.76 24.89 1.15
N ILE A 287 6.95 25.32 0.79
CA ILE A 287 7.38 26.72 0.92
C ILE A 287 7.40 27.31 -0.49
N ASP A 288 6.67 28.40 -0.68
CA ASP A 288 6.59 29.14 -1.95
C ASP A 288 6.26 28.20 -3.13
N ASP A 289 5.26 28.34 -3.85
CA ASP A 289 4.74 27.66 -5.05
C ASP A 289 5.65 26.64 -5.81
N GLU A 290 6.75 26.20 -5.19
CA GLU A 290 7.78 25.52 -5.94
C GLU A 290 7.55 24.02 -6.08
N TYR A 291 7.12 23.27 -5.01
CA TYR A 291 7.19 21.79 -5.13
C TYR A 291 6.31 21.06 -4.13
N GLU A 292 5.63 20.06 -4.63
CA GLU A 292 4.74 19.17 -3.89
C GLU A 292 5.45 18.44 -2.72
N ARG A 293 4.66 18.03 -1.72
CA ARG A 293 5.05 17.14 -0.62
C ARG A 293 4.03 16.04 -0.58
N ASP A 294 4.36 14.86 -1.09
CA ASP A 294 3.38 13.81 -1.34
C ASP A 294 3.92 12.39 -1.09
N TRP A 295 3.07 11.39 -1.27
CA TRP A 295 3.41 9.97 -1.21
C TRP A 295 4.16 9.59 0.09
N ASN A 296 3.63 10.06 1.24
CA ASN A 296 4.22 9.79 2.54
C ASN A 296 4.14 8.30 2.92
N SER A 297 5.19 7.81 3.52
CA SER A 297 5.31 6.45 4.05
C SER A 297 5.93 6.51 5.44
N LEU A 298 5.49 5.63 6.34
CA LEU A 298 6.04 5.46 7.68
C LEU A 298 6.61 4.07 7.85
N VAL A 299 7.70 3.96 8.60
CA VAL A 299 8.27 2.66 8.97
C VAL A 299 8.94 2.70 10.35
N LEU A 300 8.87 1.58 11.07
CA LEU A 300 9.64 1.35 12.28
C LEU A 300 11.07 0.91 11.91
N LEU A 301 12.05 1.64 12.43
CA LEU A 301 13.47 1.28 12.33
C LEU A 301 13.95 0.43 13.51
N GLY A 302 13.17 0.36 14.57
CA GLY A 302 13.40 -0.33 15.82
C GLY A 302 12.45 0.20 16.90
N GLU A 303 12.60 -0.24 18.12
CA GLU A 303 11.76 0.21 19.24
C GLU A 303 11.86 1.74 19.39
N ASN A 304 10.71 2.44 19.35
CA ASN A 304 10.57 3.90 19.40
C ASN A 304 11.30 4.66 18.26
N LYS A 305 11.75 3.98 17.22
CA LYS A 305 12.49 4.62 16.14
C LYS A 305 11.67 4.60 14.87
N LEU A 306 11.42 5.78 14.32
CA LEU A 306 10.58 5.97 13.16
C LEU A 306 11.36 6.63 12.02
N MET A 307 10.95 6.34 10.82
CA MET A 307 11.28 7.13 9.65
C MET A 307 9.99 7.49 8.91
N ALA A 308 9.85 8.75 8.58
CA ALA A 308 8.89 9.24 7.60
C ALA A 308 9.64 9.52 6.31
N MET A 309 9.14 8.99 5.20
CA MET A 309 9.70 9.20 3.87
C MET A 309 8.60 9.74 2.95
N TRP A 310 8.94 10.68 2.08
CA TRP A 310 7.98 11.25 1.13
C TRP A 310 8.68 11.71 -0.14
N GLU A 311 7.86 12.00 -1.13
CA GLU A 311 8.30 12.67 -2.34
C GLU A 311 8.23 14.18 -2.17
N GLY A 312 9.18 14.89 -2.77
CA GLY A 312 9.15 16.35 -2.78
C GLY A 312 10.19 16.99 -3.69
N GLY A 313 10.03 18.29 -3.91
CA GLY A 313 10.94 19.07 -4.72
C GLY A 313 10.72 18.92 -6.23
N TYR A 314 11.41 19.77 -7.00
CA TYR A 314 11.23 19.96 -8.45
C TYR A 314 11.36 18.68 -9.29
N ARG A 315 12.06 17.68 -8.80
CA ARG A 315 12.33 16.44 -9.54
C ARG A 315 11.85 15.22 -8.80
N ALA A 316 10.91 15.40 -7.86
CA ALA A 316 10.36 14.30 -7.08
C ALA A 316 11.47 13.46 -6.40
N TYR A 317 12.27 14.13 -5.55
CA TYR A 317 13.27 13.48 -4.72
C TYR A 317 12.63 12.75 -3.56
N ARG A 318 13.31 11.73 -3.02
CA ARG A 318 12.90 11.03 -1.81
C ARG A 318 13.55 11.65 -0.58
N TYR A 319 12.75 12.40 0.16
CA TYR A 319 13.14 12.97 1.45
C TYR A 319 12.78 12.02 2.59
N ALA A 320 13.59 12.04 3.64
CA ALA A 320 13.30 11.32 4.87
C ALA A 320 13.59 12.18 6.10
N MET A 321 12.81 11.97 7.16
CA MET A 321 13.06 12.43 8.52
C MET A 321 13.06 11.23 9.46
N TYR A 322 13.83 11.34 10.53
CA TYR A 322 14.04 10.29 11.51
C TYR A 322 13.66 10.76 12.91
N SER A 323 13.02 9.86 13.66
CA SER A 323 12.73 10.05 15.08
C SER A 323 13.34 8.89 15.87
N GLU A 324 13.95 9.21 17.02
CA GLU A 324 14.56 8.25 17.95
C GLU A 324 13.73 8.10 19.25
N ASP A 325 12.60 8.79 19.35
CA ASP A 325 11.79 8.95 20.56
C ASP A 325 10.28 8.73 20.32
N GLY A 326 9.92 7.89 19.33
CA GLY A 326 8.53 7.59 19.02
C GLY A 326 7.76 8.75 18.42
N GLY A 327 8.43 9.61 17.65
CA GLY A 327 7.80 10.73 16.96
C GLY A 327 7.63 11.99 17.81
N GLU A 328 8.27 12.09 19.02
CA GLU A 328 8.29 13.32 19.81
C GLU A 328 9.07 14.41 19.11
N THR A 329 10.27 14.04 18.65
CA THR A 329 11.16 14.92 17.89
C THR A 329 11.59 14.26 16.59
N TRP A 330 11.88 15.09 15.59
CA TRP A 330 12.27 14.65 14.25
C TRP A 330 13.55 15.35 13.79
N SER A 331 14.39 14.64 13.06
CA SER A 331 15.57 15.22 12.41
C SER A 331 15.15 16.25 11.34
N TYR A 332 16.12 16.99 10.82
CA TYR A 332 15.91 17.72 9.56
C TYR A 332 15.67 16.72 8.42
N ALA A 333 14.90 17.15 7.43
CA ALA A 333 14.69 16.38 6.21
C ALA A 333 16.00 16.24 5.42
N VAL A 334 16.28 15.03 4.96
CA VAL A 334 17.44 14.74 4.11
C VAL A 334 16.96 14.15 2.79
N ASP A 335 17.58 14.57 1.67
CA ASP A 335 17.42 13.88 0.39
C ASP A 335 18.14 12.54 0.49
N THR A 336 17.37 11.45 0.47
CA THR A 336 17.89 10.11 0.76
C THR A 336 18.78 9.60 -0.36
N PHE A 337 18.41 9.89 -1.61
CA PHE A 337 19.11 9.42 -2.82
C PHE A 337 19.21 10.53 -3.87
N PRO A 338 20.14 11.48 -3.73
CA PRO A 338 20.18 12.69 -4.57
C PRO A 338 20.35 12.46 -6.08
N TRP A 339 20.72 11.26 -6.47
CA TRP A 339 20.91 10.84 -7.86
C TRP A 339 19.69 10.11 -8.45
N LEU A 340 18.67 9.80 -7.62
CA LEU A 340 17.38 9.29 -8.09
C LEU A 340 16.35 10.42 -8.14
N ILE A 341 15.53 10.41 -9.17
CA ILE A 341 14.48 11.41 -9.39
C ILE A 341 13.22 10.76 -9.92
N GLY A 342 12.14 11.55 -9.95
CA GLY A 342 10.82 11.07 -10.35
C GLY A 342 10.31 10.04 -9.37
N GLU A 343 9.03 9.85 -9.34
CA GLU A 343 8.37 8.87 -8.49
C GLU A 343 7.19 8.26 -9.25
N ASN A 344 6.74 7.09 -8.78
CA ASN A 344 5.48 6.49 -9.17
C ASN A 344 4.88 5.75 -7.97
N GLY A 345 4.62 6.47 -6.88
CA GLY A 345 3.94 5.96 -5.71
C GLY A 345 4.77 5.95 -4.43
N PHE A 346 4.26 5.22 -3.46
CA PHE A 346 4.81 5.15 -2.11
C PHE A 346 6.18 4.46 -2.06
N ALA A 347 6.93 4.75 -1.00
CA ALA A 347 8.02 3.89 -0.57
C ALA A 347 7.42 2.69 0.16
N GLU A 348 7.80 1.49 -0.25
CA GLU A 348 7.33 0.24 0.36
C GLU A 348 8.46 -0.39 1.17
N PHE A 349 8.11 -0.88 2.36
CA PHE A 349 9.06 -1.44 3.30
C PHE A 349 8.66 -2.86 3.69
N ALA A 350 9.65 -3.74 3.80
CA ALA A 350 9.44 -5.10 4.29
C ALA A 350 10.66 -5.59 5.07
N ARG A 351 10.44 -6.48 6.06
CA ARG A 351 11.53 -7.13 6.79
C ARG A 351 11.66 -8.59 6.39
N ASP A 352 12.88 -9.03 6.22
CA ASP A 352 13.19 -10.42 5.98
C ASP A 352 13.32 -11.23 7.29
N SER A 353 13.60 -12.52 7.19
CA SER A 353 13.76 -13.40 8.36
C SER A 353 15.00 -13.12 9.21
N SER A 354 15.91 -12.31 8.75
CA SER A 354 17.08 -11.82 9.49
C SER A 354 16.82 -10.46 10.15
N ASP A 355 15.58 -9.97 10.13
CA ASP A 355 15.14 -8.64 10.59
C ASP A 355 15.79 -7.48 9.82
N ILE A 356 16.31 -7.75 8.62
CA ILE A 356 16.83 -6.72 7.74
C ILE A 356 15.65 -5.98 7.10
N LEU A 357 15.68 -4.65 7.16
CA LEU A 357 14.67 -3.79 6.56
C LEU A 357 15.05 -3.47 5.11
N HIS A 358 14.17 -3.84 4.19
CA HIS A 358 14.27 -3.57 2.77
C HIS A 358 13.37 -2.41 2.38
N LEU A 359 13.85 -1.57 1.47
CA LEU A 359 13.13 -0.47 0.84
C LEU A 359 12.98 -0.75 -0.66
N PHE A 360 11.77 -0.54 -1.16
CA PHE A 360 11.44 -0.63 -2.58
C PHE A 360 10.79 0.67 -3.02
N ILE A 361 11.36 1.30 -4.05
CA ILE A 361 10.87 2.57 -4.60
C ILE A 361 10.87 2.52 -6.12
N CYS A 362 9.93 3.19 -6.73
CA CYS A 362 9.90 3.36 -8.18
C CYS A 362 10.44 4.75 -8.53
N GLN A 363 11.59 4.81 -9.19
CA GLN A 363 12.26 6.07 -9.54
C GLN A 363 13.07 5.96 -10.83
N ARG A 364 13.73 7.05 -11.23
CA ARG A 364 14.59 7.17 -12.41
C ARG A 364 15.97 7.69 -12.00
N ILE A 365 16.99 7.42 -12.83
CA ILE A 365 18.33 7.96 -12.64
C ILE A 365 18.38 9.39 -13.21
N ARG A 366 19.00 10.29 -12.44
CA ARG A 366 19.36 11.63 -12.89
C ARG A 366 20.65 11.58 -13.69
N GLU A 367 20.60 11.86 -15.00
CA GLU A 367 21.79 12.03 -15.84
C GLU A 367 21.88 13.48 -16.35
N GLY A 368 22.82 14.26 -15.78
CA GLY A 368 23.09 15.64 -16.20
C GLY A 368 21.87 16.55 -16.07
N GLU A 369 21.63 17.35 -17.11
CA GLU A 369 20.43 18.21 -17.23
C GLU A 369 19.25 17.49 -17.90
N PHE A 370 19.47 16.30 -18.43
CA PHE A 370 18.45 15.52 -19.14
C PHE A 370 18.09 14.28 -18.34
N GLU A 371 16.80 14.09 -18.17
CA GLU A 371 16.24 12.88 -17.57
C GLU A 371 16.27 11.74 -18.58
N ARG A 372 16.72 10.57 -18.15
CA ARG A 372 16.51 9.35 -18.93
C ARG A 372 15.17 8.73 -18.55
N GLU A 373 14.15 8.98 -19.34
CA GLU A 373 12.82 8.39 -19.14
C GLU A 373 12.85 6.86 -19.22
N ASP A 374 13.82 6.30 -19.90
CA ASP A 374 14.01 4.86 -20.10
C ASP A 374 14.65 4.13 -18.91
N ALA A 375 15.19 4.86 -17.94
CA ALA A 375 15.83 4.29 -16.75
C ALA A 375 14.90 4.17 -15.54
N GLY A 376 13.58 4.39 -15.72
CA GLY A 376 12.58 4.21 -14.68
C GLY A 376 12.38 2.74 -14.34
N GLY A 377 12.26 2.42 -13.05
CA GLY A 377 12.02 1.07 -12.58
C GLY A 377 12.01 0.95 -11.07
N LEU A 378 11.91 -0.29 -10.61
CA LEU A 378 11.97 -0.63 -9.20
C LEU A 378 13.41 -0.60 -8.72
N TYR A 379 13.69 0.24 -7.74
CA TYR A 379 14.96 0.26 -7.01
C TYR A 379 14.79 -0.39 -5.64
N HIS A 380 15.77 -1.17 -5.25
CA HIS A 380 15.85 -1.85 -3.97
C HIS A 380 17.03 -1.33 -3.16
N SER A 381 16.83 -1.08 -1.88
CA SER A 381 17.87 -0.71 -0.92
C SER A 381 17.66 -1.44 0.41
N VAL A 382 18.69 -1.42 1.25
CA VAL A 382 18.71 -2.09 2.55
C VAL A 382 19.12 -1.08 3.62
N TRP A 383 18.45 -1.10 4.76
CA TRP A 383 18.77 -0.26 5.91
C TRP A 383 20.06 -0.71 6.60
N GLU A 384 21.03 0.19 6.69
CA GLU A 384 22.32 -0.06 7.34
C GLU A 384 22.42 0.49 8.76
N GLY A 385 21.37 1.17 9.23
CA GLY A 385 21.37 1.87 10.50
C GLY A 385 21.99 3.28 10.45
N GLY A 386 21.90 4.04 11.53
CA GLY A 386 22.51 5.37 11.63
C GLY A 386 22.00 6.35 10.59
N GLN A 387 20.73 6.31 10.24
CA GLN A 387 20.07 7.15 9.23
C GLN A 387 20.65 6.94 7.81
N ARG A 388 21.07 5.73 7.51
CA ARG A 388 21.70 5.41 6.24
C ARG A 388 21.10 4.19 5.56
N TRP A 389 20.84 4.35 4.29
CA TRP A 389 20.48 3.29 3.36
C TRP A 389 21.67 2.93 2.48
N ARG A 390 21.77 1.67 2.10
CA ARG A 390 22.69 1.24 1.05
C ARG A 390 22.32 1.93 -0.27
N ASP A 391 23.29 2.12 -1.17
CA ASP A 391 23.00 2.65 -2.49
C ASP A 391 21.95 1.78 -3.20
N PRO A 392 20.83 2.34 -3.66
CA PRO A 392 19.78 1.57 -4.30
C PRO A 392 20.23 0.96 -5.62
N VAL A 393 19.83 -0.29 -5.83
CA VAL A 393 20.10 -1.04 -7.05
C VAL A 393 18.82 -1.17 -7.87
N LEU A 394 18.90 -0.94 -9.18
CA LEU A 394 17.78 -1.21 -10.08
C LEU A 394 17.48 -2.71 -10.10
N SER A 395 16.34 -3.08 -9.55
CA SER A 395 15.94 -4.48 -9.36
C SER A 395 15.14 -5.04 -10.53
N GLY A 396 14.74 -4.20 -11.45
CA GLY A 396 13.91 -4.60 -12.58
C GLY A 396 12.55 -3.92 -12.55
N GLY A 397 11.60 -4.54 -13.19
CA GLY A 397 10.29 -3.96 -13.44
C GLY A 397 10.19 -3.44 -14.86
N VAL A 398 8.98 -3.15 -15.27
CA VAL A 398 8.68 -2.64 -16.61
C VAL A 398 8.20 -1.21 -16.47
N ASN A 399 8.83 -0.30 -17.15
CA ASN A 399 8.35 1.08 -17.25
C ASN A 399 7.12 1.11 -18.21
N PRO A 400 6.01 1.75 -17.88
CA PRO A 400 5.76 2.50 -16.65
C PRO A 400 5.19 1.63 -15.51
N MET A 401 5.88 1.60 -14.40
CA MET A 401 5.43 0.99 -13.15
C MET A 401 4.76 2.08 -12.28
N VAL A 402 3.60 1.80 -11.72
CA VAL A 402 2.87 2.74 -10.86
C VAL A 402 2.54 2.07 -9.54
N ASN A 403 2.82 2.76 -8.44
CA ASN A 403 2.46 2.40 -7.07
C ASN A 403 2.76 0.93 -6.72
N PRO A 404 4.05 0.51 -6.71
CA PRO A 404 4.40 -0.86 -6.36
C PRO A 404 3.98 -1.19 -4.92
N LYS A 405 3.60 -2.45 -4.69
CA LYS A 405 3.33 -3.03 -3.38
C LYS A 405 4.18 -4.27 -3.18
N VAL A 406 4.61 -4.48 -1.95
CA VAL A 406 5.62 -5.50 -1.65
C VAL A 406 5.19 -6.35 -0.45
N ALA A 407 5.43 -7.65 -0.53
CA ALA A 407 5.37 -8.56 0.60
C ALA A 407 6.59 -9.49 0.61
N ILE A 408 7.17 -9.74 1.80
CA ILE A 408 8.15 -10.80 1.99
C ILE A 408 7.41 -12.03 2.54
N TYR A 409 7.66 -13.17 1.94
CA TYR A 409 7.06 -14.46 2.31
C TYR A 409 8.12 -15.56 2.44
N GLY A 410 7.81 -16.58 3.25
CA GLY A 410 8.78 -17.65 3.50
C GLY A 410 10.14 -17.15 4.03
N GLY A 411 10.18 -15.94 4.59
CA GLY A 411 11.35 -15.32 5.22
C GLY A 411 12.37 -14.69 4.28
N ASN A 412 12.54 -15.19 3.08
CA ASN A 412 13.58 -14.73 2.13
C ASN A 412 13.09 -14.53 0.69
N ARG A 413 11.79 -14.54 0.46
CA ARG A 413 11.22 -14.34 -0.87
C ARG A 413 10.42 -13.05 -0.90
N VAL A 414 10.54 -12.32 -1.99
CA VAL A 414 9.85 -11.06 -2.23
C VAL A 414 8.81 -11.26 -3.33
N MET A 415 7.62 -10.74 -3.12
CA MET A 415 6.62 -10.54 -4.16
C MET A 415 6.40 -9.05 -4.31
N VAL A 416 6.55 -8.55 -5.53
CA VAL A 416 6.22 -7.18 -5.92
C VAL A 416 5.06 -7.22 -6.90
N THR A 417 4.09 -6.37 -6.67
CA THR A 417 2.98 -6.14 -7.61
C THR A 417 2.87 -4.66 -7.92
N TRP A 418 2.42 -4.33 -9.12
CA TRP A 418 2.20 -2.94 -9.54
C TRP A 418 1.15 -2.84 -10.63
N TYR A 419 0.58 -1.67 -10.77
CA TYR A 419 -0.23 -1.31 -11.91
C TYR A 419 0.67 -0.88 -13.07
N SER A 420 0.46 -1.44 -14.25
CA SER A 420 1.11 -1.01 -15.48
C SER A 420 0.21 -0.07 -16.25
N SER A 421 0.52 1.22 -16.28
CA SER A 421 -0.27 2.20 -17.03
C SER A 421 -0.18 2.04 -18.55
N ALA A 422 0.80 1.26 -19.05
CA ALA A 422 0.90 0.95 -20.48
C ALA A 422 -0.07 -0.14 -20.92
N TYR A 423 -0.32 -1.11 -20.03
CA TYR A 423 -1.18 -2.26 -20.33
C TYR A 423 -2.54 -2.20 -19.65
N LEU A 424 -2.71 -1.31 -18.68
CA LEU A 424 -3.90 -1.21 -17.80
C LEU A 424 -4.16 -2.51 -17.01
N GLU A 425 -3.07 -3.15 -16.58
CA GLU A 425 -3.06 -4.50 -16.03
C GLU A 425 -2.22 -4.56 -14.74
N ILE A 426 -2.47 -5.59 -13.93
CA ILE A 426 -1.67 -5.90 -12.76
C ILE A 426 -0.52 -6.81 -13.13
N MET A 427 0.67 -6.31 -12.88
CA MET A 427 1.91 -7.04 -13.06
C MET A 427 2.43 -7.54 -11.71
N VAL A 428 3.10 -8.67 -11.72
CA VAL A 428 3.77 -9.25 -10.55
C VAL A 428 5.16 -9.74 -10.90
N MET A 429 6.05 -9.67 -9.93
CA MET A 429 7.41 -10.17 -10.03
C MET A 429 7.83 -10.74 -8.69
N SER A 430 8.40 -11.95 -8.69
CA SER A 430 8.97 -12.56 -7.48
C SER A 430 10.48 -12.52 -7.49
N GLY A 431 11.08 -12.50 -6.30
CA GLY A 431 12.52 -12.56 -6.11
C GLY A 431 12.91 -13.38 -4.90
N GLU A 432 14.16 -13.81 -4.85
CA GLU A 432 14.76 -14.48 -3.71
C GLU A 432 15.90 -13.63 -3.16
N ILE A 433 15.83 -13.32 -1.84
CA ILE A 433 16.86 -12.56 -1.13
C ILE A 433 18.02 -13.49 -0.85
N GLY A 434 19.17 -13.18 -1.40
CA GLY A 434 20.41 -13.93 -1.14
C GLY A 434 20.82 -13.82 0.33
N ASN A 435 21.39 -14.89 0.85
CA ASN A 435 21.95 -14.96 2.21
C ASN A 435 20.95 -14.82 3.37
N THR A 436 19.68 -14.67 3.10
CA THR A 436 18.63 -14.68 4.13
C THR A 436 18.05 -16.08 4.27
N PRO A 437 17.95 -16.63 5.49
CA PRO A 437 17.43 -17.98 5.67
C PRO A 437 15.92 -18.05 5.39
N PRO A 438 15.44 -19.09 4.70
CA PRO A 438 14.01 -19.30 4.56
C PRO A 438 13.38 -19.69 5.90
N ILE A 439 12.12 -19.27 6.10
CA ILE A 439 11.28 -19.73 7.20
C ILE A 439 10.42 -20.90 6.70
N ALA A 440 10.38 -21.97 7.49
CA ALA A 440 9.50 -23.09 7.17
C ALA A 440 8.03 -22.67 7.25
N PRO A 441 7.19 -23.04 6.28
CA PRO A 441 5.77 -22.74 6.31
C PRO A 441 5.09 -23.23 7.59
N VAL A 442 4.32 -22.37 8.24
CA VAL A 442 3.48 -22.73 9.38
C VAL A 442 2.12 -23.15 8.84
N ALA A 443 1.74 -24.41 9.09
CA ALA A 443 0.39 -24.84 8.75
C ALA A 443 -0.61 -24.14 9.69
N TRP A 444 -1.58 -23.45 9.13
CA TRP A 444 -2.70 -22.93 9.90
C TRP A 444 -3.44 -24.09 10.58
N PRO A 445 -3.92 -23.90 11.83
CA PRO A 445 -4.75 -24.90 12.47
C PRO A 445 -5.97 -25.14 11.57
N THR A 446 -6.06 -26.31 11.00
CA THR A 446 -7.32 -26.76 10.39
C THR A 446 -8.33 -26.76 11.52
N SER A 447 -9.29 -25.86 11.48
CA SER A 447 -10.44 -25.96 12.36
C SER A 447 -11.14 -27.27 12.00
N SER A 448 -10.83 -28.31 12.75
CA SER A 448 -11.70 -29.49 12.82
C SER A 448 -12.97 -29.01 13.51
N VAL A 449 -13.87 -28.42 12.73
CA VAL A 449 -15.26 -28.43 13.12
C VAL A 449 -15.64 -29.91 13.04
N ASP A 450 -15.54 -30.59 14.17
CA ASP A 450 -16.24 -31.85 14.37
C ASP A 450 -17.72 -31.53 14.19
N VAL A 451 -18.17 -31.60 12.95
CA VAL A 451 -19.58 -31.65 12.63
C VAL A 451 -20.01 -33.03 13.14
N LYS A 452 -20.33 -33.06 14.43
CA LYS A 452 -21.05 -34.19 15.00
C LYS A 452 -22.28 -34.37 14.12
N PRO A 453 -22.49 -35.52 13.50
CA PRO A 453 -23.67 -35.74 12.69
C PRO A 453 -24.87 -35.46 13.59
N THR A 454 -25.62 -34.41 13.32
CA THR A 454 -26.90 -34.17 13.96
C THR A 454 -27.79 -35.33 13.57
N ASP A 455 -28.26 -36.04 14.58
CA ASP A 455 -29.19 -37.17 14.41
C ASP A 455 -30.32 -36.85 13.42
N ALA A 456 -30.72 -37.87 12.71
CA ALA A 456 -31.70 -37.87 11.62
C ALA A 456 -32.90 -36.93 11.87
N PRO A 457 -33.46 -36.36 10.79
CA PRO A 457 -34.57 -35.43 10.91
C PRO A 457 -35.75 -36.12 11.59
N VAL A 458 -36.20 -35.55 12.73
CA VAL A 458 -37.46 -35.90 13.34
C VAL A 458 -38.55 -35.56 12.35
N SER A 459 -39.19 -36.59 11.80
CA SER A 459 -40.37 -36.46 10.97
C SER A 459 -41.53 -35.88 11.81
N LEU A 460 -41.84 -34.62 11.54
CA LEU A 460 -43.08 -34.03 12.05
C LEU A 460 -44.29 -34.69 11.38
N PRO A 461 -45.39 -35.01 12.07
CA PRO A 461 -46.58 -35.58 11.47
C PRO A 461 -47.21 -34.59 10.48
N VAL A 462 -47.39 -35.03 9.25
CA VAL A 462 -48.13 -34.29 8.24
C VAL A 462 -49.62 -34.31 8.62
N ASP A 463 -50.15 -33.16 8.98
CA ASP A 463 -51.58 -32.95 9.17
C ASP A 463 -52.21 -32.73 7.77
N THR A 464 -52.85 -33.78 7.27
CA THR A 464 -53.58 -33.81 5.98
C THR A 464 -54.98 -33.29 6.22
N ASN A 465 -55.20 -31.97 6.25
CA ASN A 465 -56.50 -31.35 5.94
C ASN A 465 -56.41 -29.82 5.97
N GLN A 466 -55.99 -29.24 4.85
CA GLN A 466 -56.41 -27.89 4.45
C GLN A 466 -56.58 -27.83 2.94
N GLU A 467 -57.81 -27.64 2.57
CA GLU A 467 -58.30 -27.42 1.22
C GLU A 467 -57.81 -26.05 0.72
N ILE A 468 -57.01 -26.03 -0.33
CA ILE A 468 -56.48 -24.79 -0.94
C ILE A 468 -57.53 -24.23 -1.89
N GLN A 469 -58.11 -23.10 -1.54
CA GLN A 469 -58.90 -22.29 -2.47
C GLN A 469 -57.94 -21.46 -3.35
N PRO A 470 -58.22 -21.32 -4.67
CA PRO A 470 -57.36 -20.55 -5.56
C PRO A 470 -57.56 -19.05 -5.37
N GLU A 471 -56.45 -18.36 -5.11
CA GLU A 471 -56.36 -16.92 -4.98
C GLU A 471 -56.47 -16.22 -6.36
N GLN A 472 -57.38 -15.26 -6.44
CA GLN A 472 -57.71 -14.52 -7.65
C GLN A 472 -56.60 -13.50 -7.99
N THR A 473 -56.11 -13.53 -9.21
CA THR A 473 -55.20 -12.57 -9.82
C THR A 473 -55.89 -11.19 -9.95
N PRO A 474 -55.31 -10.07 -9.47
CA PRO A 474 -55.87 -8.77 -9.74
C PRO A 474 -55.52 -8.31 -11.16
N THR A 475 -56.54 -8.07 -11.97
CA THR A 475 -56.50 -7.43 -13.28
C THR A 475 -56.34 -5.90 -13.10
N PHE A 476 -55.24 -5.34 -13.59
CA PHE A 476 -55.11 -3.90 -13.76
C PHE A 476 -55.78 -3.43 -15.05
N SER A 477 -56.81 -2.58 -14.91
CA SER A 477 -57.45 -1.88 -16.04
C SER A 477 -56.60 -0.64 -16.39
N ALA A 478 -56.22 -0.56 -17.67
CA ALA A 478 -55.66 0.64 -18.24
C ALA A 478 -56.78 1.68 -18.48
N SER A 479 -56.64 2.88 -17.93
CA SER A 479 -57.42 4.05 -18.34
C SER A 479 -56.56 5.00 -19.18
N ASN A 480 -56.92 5.12 -20.45
CA ASN A 480 -56.48 6.16 -21.36
C ASN A 480 -57.20 7.45 -21.00
N ASP A 481 -56.50 8.54 -20.89
CA ASP A 481 -57.02 9.87 -21.34
C ASP A 481 -55.86 10.84 -21.65
N PRO A 482 -55.87 11.49 -22.80
CA PRO A 482 -54.84 12.42 -23.25
C PRO A 482 -55.31 13.88 -23.13
N SER A 483 -54.54 14.74 -22.49
CA SER A 483 -54.61 16.17 -22.79
C SER A 483 -53.32 16.92 -22.51
N SER A 484 -52.65 17.25 -23.58
CA SER A 484 -51.99 18.52 -23.93
C SER A 484 -51.68 19.52 -22.81
N THR A 485 -50.41 19.89 -22.71
CA THR A 485 -49.99 21.28 -22.94
C THR A 485 -48.47 21.37 -23.16
N THR A 486 -48.13 21.95 -24.28
CA THR A 486 -46.81 22.43 -24.67
C THR A 486 -46.43 23.62 -23.81
N ASP A 487 -45.25 23.59 -23.20
CA ASP A 487 -44.53 24.81 -22.88
C ASP A 487 -43.06 24.65 -23.23
N GLN A 488 -42.63 25.51 -24.14
CA GLN A 488 -41.25 25.71 -24.56
C GLN A 488 -40.51 26.43 -23.44
N PHE A 489 -39.42 25.84 -22.99
CA PHE A 489 -38.36 26.59 -22.31
C PHE A 489 -37.01 26.36 -22.97
N ASN A 490 -36.46 27.45 -23.43
CA ASN A 490 -35.13 27.61 -24.00
C ASN A 490 -34.08 27.29 -22.96
N SER A 491 -33.24 26.30 -23.23
CA SER A 491 -32.08 25.99 -22.42
C SER A 491 -30.80 26.41 -23.14
N ARG A 492 -30.10 27.35 -22.57
CA ARG A 492 -28.67 27.52 -22.74
C ARG A 492 -28.07 27.65 -21.36
N ASN A 493 -27.57 26.56 -20.83
CA ASN A 493 -26.42 26.50 -19.89
C ASN A 493 -26.01 25.05 -19.81
N LEU A 494 -25.00 24.70 -20.61
CA LEU A 494 -24.28 23.45 -20.49
C LEU A 494 -23.33 23.61 -19.29
N ILE A 495 -23.72 23.12 -18.14
CA ILE A 495 -22.78 22.87 -17.04
C ILE A 495 -22.12 21.51 -17.36
N ILE A 496 -20.88 21.55 -17.82
CA ILE A 496 -20.05 20.38 -17.92
C ILE A 496 -19.60 20.05 -16.50
N ILE A 497 -20.31 19.16 -15.84
CA ILE A 497 -19.82 18.50 -14.63
C ILE A 497 -18.81 17.48 -15.12
N GLY A 498 -17.52 17.83 -14.99
CA GLY A 498 -16.44 16.89 -15.30
C GLY A 498 -16.42 15.78 -14.26
N VAL A 499 -16.80 14.59 -14.67
CA VAL A 499 -16.49 13.35 -13.94
C VAL A 499 -14.98 13.18 -14.01
N PHE A 500 -14.28 13.47 -12.93
CA PHE A 500 -12.85 13.20 -12.80
C PHE A 500 -12.65 11.68 -12.64
N SER A 501 -12.47 11.01 -13.77
CA SER A 501 -11.88 9.68 -13.79
C SER A 501 -10.41 9.78 -13.35
N PRO A 502 -9.86 8.86 -12.55
CA PRO A 502 -8.43 8.81 -12.21
C PRO A 502 -7.52 8.87 -13.44
N PHE A 503 -8.01 8.44 -14.61
CA PHE A 503 -7.33 8.61 -15.89
C PHE A 503 -7.08 10.06 -16.30
N LEU A 504 -7.91 11.01 -15.84
CA LEU A 504 -7.69 12.41 -16.17
C LEU A 504 -6.51 12.98 -15.40
N VAL A 505 -6.26 12.54 -14.19
CA VAL A 505 -5.12 12.97 -13.38
C VAL A 505 -3.81 12.48 -14.00
N THR A 506 -3.73 11.20 -14.38
CA THR A 506 -2.55 10.66 -15.07
C THR A 506 -2.37 11.27 -16.48
N ALA A 507 -3.46 11.48 -17.22
CA ALA A 507 -3.40 12.13 -18.53
C ALA A 507 -3.09 13.63 -18.43
N ILE A 508 -3.54 14.31 -17.38
CA ILE A 508 -3.21 15.72 -17.12
C ILE A 508 -1.72 15.83 -16.76
N PHE A 509 -1.16 14.92 -15.95
CA PHE A 509 0.27 14.88 -15.67
C PHE A 509 1.11 14.73 -16.95
N ILE A 510 0.74 13.82 -17.85
CA ILE A 510 1.44 13.62 -19.13
C ILE A 510 1.29 14.85 -20.04
N VAL A 511 0.13 15.52 -20.06
CA VAL A 511 -0.11 16.69 -20.89
C VAL A 511 0.55 17.95 -20.31
N PHE A 512 0.59 18.11 -18.98
CA PHE A 512 1.29 19.24 -18.35
C PHE A 512 2.80 19.12 -18.51
N ASN A 513 3.38 17.94 -18.34
CA ASN A 513 4.80 17.74 -18.62
C ASN A 513 5.15 18.02 -20.10
N LYS A 514 4.27 17.63 -21.04
CA LYS A 514 4.48 17.94 -22.47
C LYS A 514 4.30 19.42 -22.83
N ARG A 515 3.53 20.20 -22.07
CA ARG A 515 3.42 21.66 -22.29
C ARG A 515 4.57 22.46 -21.67
N ARG A 516 5.12 22.01 -20.52
CA ARG A 516 6.28 22.67 -19.92
C ARG A 516 7.55 22.58 -20.76
N SER A 517 7.76 21.49 -21.50
CA SER A 517 8.92 21.37 -22.41
C SER A 517 8.88 22.27 -23.65
N ARG A 518 7.77 23.01 -23.90
CA ARG A 518 7.62 23.93 -25.04
C ARG A 518 7.72 25.41 -24.70
N LEU A 519 7.92 25.77 -23.43
CA LEU A 519 7.99 27.16 -22.99
C LEU A 519 9.41 27.64 -22.61
N HIS A 520 10.43 26.82 -22.79
CA HIS A 520 11.83 27.20 -22.67
C HIS A 520 12.59 26.89 -23.97
N HIS A 521 12.29 27.69 -24.98
CA HIS A 521 13.17 27.99 -26.12
C HIS A 521 13.09 29.49 -26.42
#